data_f8a18c08fbab6fb837c91db1540f573a
#
_entry.id   f8a18c08fbab6fb837c91db1540f573a
#
_cell.length_a   1.000
_cell.length_b   1.000
_cell.length_c   1.000
_cell.angle_alpha   90.00
_cell.angle_beta   90.00
_cell.angle_gamma   90.00
#
_symmetry.space_group_name_H-M   'P 1'
#
loop_
_entity.id
_entity.type
_entity.pdbx_description
1 polymer ?
#
loop_
_entity_poly.entity_id
_entity_poly.type
_entity_poly.pdbx_seq_one_letter_code
_entity_poly.pdbx_strand_id
1 'polypeptide(L)'
;MKLTFMGTAGARFMVAKQLAASGGLYLEDGDTHISLDPGPGAIVQYAKRKVDLTKLDAIVISHRHLDHSSDVNVMIEAMTEGGFRHRGQLFCPGDALEGDPVVLRYLRHFPKEIVPLEPETEYHVGSVTFTTSPRHLHQVETYGFRFGDRLGWVTDSAYYDGIAEQHKAEVMVIHTVLMDCRAELPHLCLADAERIIREAKPRLAILTHYGMTVWRAHPWEIAADLTQRIGTEVKAARDGMSIEL
;
A
#
# COMPACT_ATOMS: atom_id res chain seq x y z
N MET A 1 -0.02 -17.03 -0.78
CA MET A 1 -0.44 -15.61 -0.94
C MET A 1 0.37 -15.03 -2.09
N LYS A 2 -0.33 -14.39 -3.02
CA LYS A 2 0.32 -13.71 -4.15
C LYS A 2 0.09 -12.21 -4.05
N LEU A 3 1.13 -11.43 -4.26
CA LEU A 3 1.08 -9.98 -4.25
C LEU A 3 1.44 -9.44 -5.64
N THR A 4 0.62 -8.55 -6.19
CA THR A 4 0.86 -7.89 -7.47
C THR A 4 0.89 -6.37 -7.27
N PHE A 5 1.97 -5.72 -7.72
CA PHE A 5 2.12 -4.27 -7.70
C PHE A 5 1.33 -3.66 -8.86
N MET A 6 0.17 -3.07 -8.58
CA MET A 6 -0.66 -2.40 -9.58
C MET A 6 -0.07 -1.04 -9.96
N GLY A 7 0.77 -0.47 -9.09
CA GLY A 7 1.54 0.73 -9.35
C GLY A 7 2.64 0.92 -8.33
N THR A 8 3.68 1.66 -8.70
CA THR A 8 4.88 1.88 -7.88
C THR A 8 5.25 3.36 -7.72
N ALA A 9 4.45 4.26 -8.31
CA ALA A 9 4.62 5.71 -8.14
C ALA A 9 4.20 6.17 -6.75
N GLY A 10 5.00 7.03 -6.15
CA GLY A 10 4.71 7.72 -4.91
C GLY A 10 4.85 9.23 -5.06
N ALA A 11 4.16 9.96 -4.17
CA ALA A 11 4.18 11.41 -4.11
C ALA A 11 3.67 12.14 -5.38
N ARG A 12 3.36 13.42 -5.19
CA ARG A 12 2.58 14.27 -6.11
C ARG A 12 3.15 14.37 -7.52
N PHE A 13 4.48 14.49 -7.66
CA PHE A 13 5.11 14.72 -8.97
C PHE A 13 5.18 13.46 -9.84
N MET A 14 5.38 12.29 -9.23
CA MET A 14 5.34 11.01 -9.94
C MET A 14 3.93 10.76 -10.48
N VAL A 15 2.92 10.98 -9.62
CA VAL A 15 1.51 10.86 -9.97
C VAL A 15 1.11 11.83 -11.07
N ALA A 16 1.43 13.14 -10.92
CA ALA A 16 1.07 14.15 -11.90
C ALA A 16 1.70 13.93 -13.28
N LYS A 17 2.88 13.32 -13.33
CA LYS A 17 3.62 13.02 -14.58
C LYS A 17 3.39 11.61 -15.10
N GLN A 18 2.70 10.74 -14.33
CA GLN A 18 2.45 9.35 -14.69
C GLN A 18 3.72 8.61 -15.15
N LEU A 19 4.84 8.82 -14.44
CA LEU A 19 6.11 8.16 -14.75
C LEU A 19 6.10 6.68 -14.36
N ALA A 20 5.29 6.32 -13.39
CA ALA A 20 4.87 4.97 -13.05
C ALA A 20 3.39 5.02 -12.65
N ALA A 21 2.71 3.90 -12.63
CA ALA A 21 1.32 3.82 -12.18
C ALA A 21 1.20 4.02 -10.67
N SER A 22 0.03 4.47 -10.20
CA SER A 22 -0.29 4.66 -8.77
C SER A 22 -1.42 3.72 -8.33
N GLY A 23 -1.40 2.48 -8.81
CA GLY A 23 -2.48 1.51 -8.61
C GLY A 23 -2.45 0.76 -7.27
N GLY A 24 -1.45 1.00 -6.41
CA GLY A 24 -1.29 0.29 -5.16
C GLY A 24 -0.94 -1.19 -5.34
N LEU A 25 -1.47 -2.04 -4.46
CA LEU A 25 -1.20 -3.48 -4.43
C LEU A 25 -2.49 -4.29 -4.61
N TYR A 26 -2.36 -5.46 -5.22
CA TYR A 26 -3.40 -6.47 -5.27
C TYR A 26 -2.91 -7.75 -4.60
N LEU A 27 -3.65 -8.21 -3.61
CA LEU A 27 -3.32 -9.40 -2.82
C LEU A 27 -4.35 -10.48 -3.10
N GLU A 28 -3.87 -11.68 -3.39
CA GLU A 28 -4.64 -12.89 -3.62
C GLU A 28 -4.19 -13.98 -2.64
N ASP A 29 -5.09 -14.57 -1.88
CA ASP A 29 -4.81 -15.72 -1.00
C ASP A 29 -5.98 -16.72 -1.06
N GLY A 30 -5.79 -17.80 -1.81
CA GLY A 30 -6.90 -18.69 -2.17
C GLY A 30 -7.96 -17.94 -2.97
N ASP A 31 -9.19 -17.96 -2.48
CA ASP A 31 -10.32 -17.25 -3.08
C ASP A 31 -10.52 -15.83 -2.52
N THR A 32 -9.60 -15.34 -1.69
CA THR A 32 -9.70 -14.00 -1.10
C THR A 32 -8.89 -12.99 -1.92
N HIS A 33 -9.53 -11.89 -2.30
CA HIS A 33 -8.99 -10.85 -3.18
C HIS A 33 -9.09 -9.47 -2.53
N ILE A 34 -7.97 -8.80 -2.31
CA ILE A 34 -7.90 -7.49 -1.64
C ILE A 34 -7.17 -6.48 -2.52
N SER A 35 -7.77 -5.31 -2.73
CA SER A 35 -7.11 -4.14 -3.30
C SER A 35 -6.63 -3.23 -2.19
N LEU A 36 -5.34 -2.88 -2.22
CA LEU A 36 -4.68 -2.03 -1.23
C LEU A 36 -4.26 -0.72 -1.90
N ASP A 37 -4.68 0.41 -1.35
CA ASP A 37 -4.35 1.77 -1.82
C ASP A 37 -4.60 2.01 -3.32
N PRO A 38 -5.84 1.91 -3.82
CA PRO A 38 -6.15 2.16 -5.21
C PRO A 38 -6.03 3.67 -5.55
N GLY A 39 -4.82 4.11 -5.83
CA GLY A 39 -4.51 5.46 -6.29
C GLY A 39 -4.95 5.73 -7.73
N PRO A 40 -4.62 6.92 -8.28
CA PRO A 40 -5.15 7.37 -9.57
C PRO A 40 -4.74 6.45 -10.72
N GLY A 41 -5.73 5.94 -11.44
CA GLY A 41 -5.57 4.99 -12.55
C GLY A 41 -5.49 3.53 -12.11
N ALA A 42 -5.76 3.19 -10.86
CA ALA A 42 -5.83 1.82 -10.38
C ALA A 42 -6.80 0.99 -11.22
N ILE A 43 -8.01 1.46 -11.47
CA ILE A 43 -9.03 0.79 -12.30
C ILE A 43 -8.47 0.40 -13.68
N VAL A 44 -7.65 1.27 -14.28
CA VAL A 44 -7.01 1.02 -15.58
C VAL A 44 -5.97 -0.09 -15.47
N GLN A 45 -5.19 -0.12 -14.37
CA GLN A 45 -4.17 -1.14 -14.15
C GLN A 45 -4.78 -2.52 -13.91
N TYR A 46 -5.90 -2.59 -13.18
CA TYR A 46 -6.67 -3.80 -12.99
C TYR A 46 -7.25 -4.32 -14.33
N ALA A 47 -7.86 -3.43 -15.10
CA ALA A 47 -8.42 -3.77 -16.43
C ALA A 47 -7.34 -4.29 -17.40
N LYS A 48 -6.17 -3.62 -17.47
CA LYS A 48 -5.03 -4.07 -18.31
C LYS A 48 -4.55 -5.48 -17.95
N ARG A 49 -4.64 -5.87 -16.67
CA ARG A 49 -4.24 -7.19 -16.17
C ARG A 49 -5.38 -8.20 -16.15
N LYS A 50 -6.56 -7.80 -16.67
CA LYS A 50 -7.76 -8.64 -16.73
C LYS A 50 -8.18 -9.20 -15.37
N VAL A 51 -7.96 -8.43 -14.30
CA VAL A 51 -8.45 -8.77 -12.97
C VAL A 51 -9.94 -8.51 -12.92
N ASP A 52 -10.69 -9.49 -12.49
CA ASP A 52 -12.14 -9.39 -12.31
C ASP A 52 -12.45 -8.73 -10.97
N LEU A 53 -12.77 -7.44 -11.01
CA LEU A 53 -13.05 -6.64 -9.81
C LEU A 53 -14.33 -7.03 -9.11
N THR A 54 -15.23 -7.75 -9.77
CA THR A 54 -16.46 -8.28 -9.12
C THR A 54 -16.13 -9.37 -8.09
N LYS A 55 -14.90 -9.88 -8.09
CA LYS A 55 -14.39 -10.84 -7.11
C LYS A 55 -13.71 -10.22 -5.90
N LEU A 56 -13.49 -8.91 -5.91
CA LEU A 56 -12.87 -8.25 -4.74
C LEU A 56 -13.70 -8.48 -3.47
N ASP A 57 -13.04 -8.94 -2.42
CA ASP A 57 -13.64 -9.10 -1.09
C ASP A 57 -13.41 -7.87 -0.22
N ALA A 58 -12.33 -7.14 -0.46
CA ALA A 58 -12.09 -5.88 0.23
C ALA A 58 -11.28 -4.88 -0.59
N ILE A 59 -11.51 -3.61 -0.25
CA ILE A 59 -10.64 -2.48 -0.56
C ILE A 59 -10.11 -1.97 0.77
N VAL A 60 -8.79 -1.79 0.87
CA VAL A 60 -8.13 -1.25 2.06
C VAL A 60 -7.36 0.01 1.67
N ILE A 61 -7.58 1.09 2.40
CA ILE A 61 -6.88 2.37 2.21
C ILE A 61 -6.04 2.61 3.46
N SER A 62 -4.72 2.81 3.27
CA SER A 62 -3.81 3.14 4.36
C SER A 62 -4.02 4.55 4.90
N HIS A 63 -4.32 5.49 4.01
CA HIS A 63 -4.62 6.89 4.32
C HIS A 63 -5.30 7.60 3.14
N ARG A 64 -5.83 8.79 3.40
CA ARG A 64 -6.69 9.52 2.47
C ARG A 64 -5.99 10.34 1.38
N HIS A 65 -4.65 10.37 1.29
CA HIS A 65 -3.99 11.08 0.20
C HIS A 65 -4.38 10.53 -1.17
N LEU A 66 -4.45 11.41 -2.18
CA LEU A 66 -5.00 11.07 -3.48
C LEU A 66 -4.21 9.99 -4.22
N ASP A 67 -2.90 9.91 -4.02
CA ASP A 67 -2.07 8.87 -4.62
C ASP A 67 -2.35 7.47 -4.07
N HIS A 68 -3.12 7.36 -2.97
CA HIS A 68 -3.56 6.11 -2.35
C HIS A 68 -5.07 5.85 -2.48
N SER A 69 -5.88 6.88 -2.73
CA SER A 69 -7.33 6.79 -2.59
C SER A 69 -8.15 7.30 -3.77
N SER A 70 -7.54 7.89 -4.81
CA SER A 70 -8.30 8.54 -5.89
C SER A 70 -9.30 7.62 -6.58
N ASP A 71 -8.94 6.36 -6.80
CA ASP A 71 -9.82 5.42 -7.50
C ASP A 71 -10.74 4.62 -6.57
N VAL A 72 -10.71 4.86 -5.24
CA VAL A 72 -11.53 4.10 -4.28
C VAL A 72 -13.00 4.05 -4.68
N ASN A 73 -13.54 5.16 -5.16
CA ASN A 73 -14.96 5.26 -5.49
C ASN A 73 -15.34 4.41 -6.70
N VAL A 74 -14.55 4.47 -7.78
CA VAL A 74 -14.78 3.62 -8.96
C VAL A 74 -14.50 2.14 -8.67
N MET A 75 -13.58 1.85 -7.75
CA MET A 75 -13.30 0.49 -7.29
C MET A 75 -14.47 -0.07 -6.45
N ILE A 76 -15.12 0.75 -5.63
CA ILE A 76 -16.35 0.39 -4.92
C ILE A 76 -17.44 0.05 -5.93
N GLU A 77 -17.68 0.89 -6.94
CA GLU A 77 -18.66 0.60 -7.99
C GLU A 77 -18.35 -0.71 -8.71
N ALA A 78 -17.09 -0.94 -9.09
CA ALA A 78 -16.68 -2.18 -9.76
C ALA A 78 -16.88 -3.42 -8.88
N MET A 79 -16.48 -3.37 -7.60
CA MET A 79 -16.63 -4.45 -6.63
C MET A 79 -18.11 -4.82 -6.42
N THR A 80 -18.99 -3.83 -6.42
CA THR A 80 -20.41 -3.97 -6.09
C THR A 80 -21.34 -4.00 -7.32
N GLU A 81 -20.75 -4.03 -8.54
CA GLU A 81 -21.51 -3.97 -9.80
C GLU A 81 -22.47 -2.75 -9.83
N GLY A 82 -21.93 -1.55 -9.51
CA GLY A 82 -22.72 -0.32 -9.47
C GLY A 82 -23.72 -0.25 -8.31
N GLY A 83 -23.45 -0.97 -7.21
CA GLY A 83 -24.34 -1.05 -6.05
C GLY A 83 -25.49 -2.05 -6.21
N PHE A 84 -25.58 -2.78 -7.32
CA PHE A 84 -26.58 -3.84 -7.47
C PHE A 84 -26.30 -5.04 -6.59
N ARG A 85 -25.06 -5.22 -6.16
CA ARG A 85 -24.64 -6.29 -5.24
C ARG A 85 -23.97 -5.72 -4.00
N HIS A 86 -24.66 -5.78 -2.88
CA HIS A 86 -24.09 -5.44 -1.57
C HIS A 86 -23.08 -6.50 -1.15
N ARG A 87 -21.83 -6.32 -1.54
CA ARG A 87 -20.73 -7.23 -1.23
C ARG A 87 -19.44 -6.46 -0.95
N GLY A 88 -18.44 -7.19 -0.45
CA GLY A 88 -17.14 -6.68 -0.14
C GLY A 88 -17.14 -5.69 1.04
N GLN A 89 -15.95 -5.41 1.53
CA GLN A 89 -15.71 -4.53 2.66
C GLN A 89 -14.80 -3.38 2.23
N LEU A 90 -14.97 -2.22 2.83
CA LEU A 90 -14.04 -1.10 2.73
C LEU A 90 -13.42 -0.87 4.11
N PHE A 91 -12.10 -0.97 4.19
CA PHE A 91 -11.31 -0.59 5.36
C PHE A 91 -10.60 0.72 5.07
N CYS A 92 -10.76 1.73 5.91
CA CYS A 92 -10.13 3.04 5.71
C CYS A 92 -9.99 3.80 7.03
N PRO A 93 -9.05 4.74 7.14
CA PRO A 93 -8.98 5.64 8.29
C PRO A 93 -10.26 6.46 8.46
N GLY A 94 -10.54 6.88 9.68
CA GLY A 94 -11.73 7.68 10.00
C GLY A 94 -11.79 9.00 9.24
N ASP A 95 -10.66 9.65 9.02
CA ASP A 95 -10.57 10.91 8.28
C ASP A 95 -10.80 10.77 6.75
N ALA A 96 -10.80 9.54 6.23
CA ALA A 96 -11.21 9.26 4.85
C ALA A 96 -12.75 9.32 4.67
N LEU A 97 -13.49 9.25 5.77
CA LEU A 97 -14.95 9.28 5.80
C LEU A 97 -15.51 10.63 6.24
N GLU A 98 -14.79 11.36 7.10
CA GLU A 98 -15.29 12.57 7.74
C GLU A 98 -14.44 13.80 7.40
N GLY A 99 -15.01 14.97 7.61
CA GLY A 99 -14.36 16.25 7.35
C GLY A 99 -14.25 16.54 5.86
N ASP A 100 -13.16 16.10 5.24
CA ASP A 100 -12.90 16.22 3.81
C ASP A 100 -12.82 14.79 3.21
N PRO A 101 -13.96 14.12 3.01
CA PRO A 101 -14.01 12.70 2.71
C PRO A 101 -13.55 12.37 1.30
N VAL A 102 -12.72 11.35 1.17
CA VAL A 102 -12.33 10.76 -0.13
C VAL A 102 -13.29 9.65 -0.56
N VAL A 103 -14.00 9.04 0.39
CA VAL A 103 -15.07 8.08 0.12
C VAL A 103 -16.40 8.83 0.01
N LEU A 104 -16.93 8.91 -1.21
CA LEU A 104 -18.12 9.68 -1.52
C LEU A 104 -19.34 9.15 -0.77
N ARG A 105 -20.12 10.05 -0.15
CA ARG A 105 -21.25 9.68 0.73
C ARG A 105 -22.29 8.80 0.04
N TYR A 106 -22.56 9.05 -1.24
CA TYR A 106 -23.58 8.29 -1.98
C TYR A 106 -23.16 6.85 -2.30
N LEU A 107 -21.86 6.52 -2.23
CA LEU A 107 -21.36 5.16 -2.46
C LEU A 107 -21.27 4.33 -1.18
N ARG A 108 -21.36 4.95 -0.01
CA ARG A 108 -21.10 4.26 1.26
C ARG A 108 -22.09 3.15 1.61
N HIS A 109 -23.21 3.09 0.95
CA HIS A 109 -24.19 2.01 1.11
C HIS A 109 -24.01 0.87 0.10
N PHE A 110 -23.03 0.95 -0.82
CA PHE A 110 -22.75 -0.08 -1.82
C PHE A 110 -21.97 -1.27 -1.25
N PRO A 111 -20.85 -1.09 -0.53
CA PRO A 111 -20.19 -2.18 0.16
C PRO A 111 -21.10 -2.80 1.21
N LYS A 112 -20.89 -4.08 1.50
CA LYS A 112 -21.57 -4.75 2.61
C LYS A 112 -21.25 -4.08 3.94
N GLU A 113 -20.02 -3.56 4.08
CA GLU A 113 -19.54 -2.95 5.31
C GLU A 113 -18.45 -1.93 5.02
N ILE A 114 -18.44 -0.84 5.79
CA ILE A 114 -17.31 0.10 5.88
C ILE A 114 -16.78 0.01 7.31
N VAL A 115 -15.51 -0.33 7.43
CA VAL A 115 -14.82 -0.55 8.70
C VAL A 115 -13.76 0.55 8.88
N PRO A 116 -13.96 1.49 9.80
CA PRO A 116 -12.90 2.43 10.18
C PRO A 116 -11.72 1.66 10.78
N LEU A 117 -10.51 2.01 10.33
CA LEU A 117 -9.30 1.44 10.87
C LEU A 117 -8.96 2.06 12.22
N GLU A 118 -8.55 1.21 13.16
CA GLU A 118 -8.04 1.59 14.47
C GLU A 118 -6.60 1.11 14.62
N PRO A 119 -5.76 1.77 15.43
CA PRO A 119 -4.38 1.34 15.63
C PRO A 119 -4.30 -0.03 16.30
N GLU A 120 -3.28 -0.80 15.94
CA GLU A 120 -2.93 -2.10 16.56
C GLU A 120 -4.11 -3.08 16.62
N THR A 121 -4.98 -3.03 15.63
CA THR A 121 -6.23 -3.80 15.58
C THR A 121 -6.17 -4.86 14.48
N GLU A 122 -6.67 -6.04 14.80
CA GLU A 122 -6.76 -7.17 13.87
C GLU A 122 -8.08 -7.15 13.10
N TYR A 123 -7.98 -7.40 11.79
CA TYR A 123 -9.11 -7.45 10.86
C TYR A 123 -9.07 -8.73 10.03
N HIS A 124 -10.25 -9.15 9.54
CA HIS A 124 -10.42 -10.37 8.77
C HIS A 124 -11.15 -10.10 7.45
N VAL A 125 -10.62 -10.66 6.36
CA VAL A 125 -11.24 -10.65 5.03
C VAL A 125 -11.10 -12.05 4.44
N GLY A 126 -12.17 -12.81 4.35
CA GLY A 126 -12.11 -14.20 3.88
C GLY A 126 -11.10 -15.03 4.67
N SER A 127 -10.10 -15.58 3.98
CA SER A 127 -8.99 -16.33 4.60
C SER A 127 -7.84 -15.46 5.10
N VAL A 128 -7.87 -14.17 4.83
CA VAL A 128 -6.77 -13.24 5.14
C VAL A 128 -7.04 -12.53 6.46
N THR A 129 -6.05 -12.55 7.34
CA THR A 129 -6.02 -11.75 8.55
C THR A 129 -4.90 -10.71 8.43
N PHE A 130 -5.18 -9.46 8.79
CA PHE A 130 -4.18 -8.41 8.86
C PHE A 130 -4.34 -7.56 10.12
N THR A 131 -3.23 -6.98 10.58
CA THR A 131 -3.18 -6.09 11.73
C THR A 131 -2.65 -4.73 11.30
N THR A 132 -3.29 -3.66 11.77
CA THR A 132 -2.79 -2.29 11.60
C THR A 132 -1.60 -2.03 12.51
N SER A 133 -0.68 -1.19 12.07
CA SER A 133 0.35 -0.61 12.93
C SER A 133 -0.24 0.41 13.92
N PRO A 134 0.51 0.89 14.92
CA PRO A 134 0.27 2.21 15.48
C PRO A 134 0.16 3.26 14.37
N ARG A 135 -0.49 4.38 14.68
CA ARG A 135 -0.60 5.47 13.72
C ARG A 135 0.79 5.94 13.26
N HIS A 136 1.00 5.97 11.96
CA HIS A 136 2.25 6.43 11.37
C HIS A 136 2.46 7.94 11.57
N LEU A 137 3.73 8.37 11.58
CA LEU A 137 4.10 9.78 11.63
C LEU A 137 3.91 10.41 10.24
N HIS A 138 2.68 10.78 9.95
CA HIS A 138 2.29 11.37 8.67
C HIS A 138 1.29 12.51 8.87
N GLN A 139 1.01 13.30 7.81
CA GLN A 139 0.15 14.50 7.89
C GLN A 139 -1.32 14.18 8.16
N VAL A 140 -1.77 12.99 7.78
CA VAL A 140 -3.13 12.49 7.91
C VAL A 140 -3.13 11.17 8.68
N GLU A 141 -4.29 10.70 9.09
CA GLU A 141 -4.43 9.41 9.73
C GLU A 141 -3.95 8.30 8.80
N THR A 142 -2.88 7.58 9.20
CA THR A 142 -2.15 6.65 8.34
C THR A 142 -1.77 5.41 9.11
N TYR A 143 -1.96 4.24 8.49
CA TYR A 143 -1.60 2.94 9.04
C TYR A 143 -0.78 2.13 8.05
N GLY A 144 0.24 1.43 8.55
CA GLY A 144 0.84 0.29 7.87
C GLY A 144 0.12 -0.99 8.24
N PHE A 145 0.46 -2.10 7.58
CA PHE A 145 -0.23 -3.37 7.77
C PHE A 145 0.73 -4.54 7.91
N ARG A 146 0.32 -5.54 8.68
CA ARG A 146 1.01 -6.83 8.76
C ARG A 146 0.02 -7.95 8.50
N PHE A 147 0.31 -8.80 7.53
CA PHE A 147 -0.48 -9.97 7.14
C PHE A 147 0.18 -11.24 7.72
N GLY A 148 -0.06 -11.49 9.00
CA GLY A 148 0.64 -12.51 9.77
C GLY A 148 2.15 -12.31 9.73
N ASP A 149 2.90 -13.42 9.62
CA ASP A 149 4.35 -13.38 9.47
C ASP A 149 4.82 -13.35 8.00
N ARG A 150 3.89 -13.38 7.04
CA ARG A 150 4.21 -13.45 5.61
C ARG A 150 4.55 -12.09 5.00
N LEU A 151 3.77 -11.05 5.31
CA LEU A 151 3.93 -9.73 4.68
C LEU A 151 3.82 -8.59 5.69
N GLY A 152 4.83 -7.74 5.73
CA GLY A 152 4.80 -6.43 6.36
C GLY A 152 4.73 -5.34 5.30
N TRP A 153 3.79 -4.41 5.42
CA TRP A 153 3.64 -3.30 4.51
C TRP A 153 3.80 -1.97 5.24
N VAL A 154 4.97 -1.36 5.05
CA VAL A 154 5.32 -0.04 5.59
C VAL A 154 4.88 1.01 4.59
N THR A 155 3.76 1.67 4.89
CA THR A 155 3.21 2.75 4.08
C THR A 155 3.88 4.09 4.40
N ASP A 156 3.33 5.20 3.92
CA ASP A 156 3.87 6.54 4.12
C ASP A 156 4.01 6.89 5.60
N SER A 157 5.20 7.32 5.99
CA SER A 157 5.57 7.75 7.35
C SER A 157 6.90 8.48 7.34
N ALA A 158 7.14 9.35 8.29
CA ALA A 158 8.50 9.62 8.74
C ALA A 158 9.02 8.41 9.53
N TYR A 159 10.35 8.25 9.61
CA TYR A 159 10.92 7.21 10.45
C TYR A 159 10.60 7.46 11.94
N TYR A 160 10.28 6.40 12.66
CA TYR A 160 10.15 6.37 14.12
C TYR A 160 10.67 5.04 14.70
N ASP A 161 11.12 5.06 15.95
CA ASP A 161 11.64 3.88 16.60
C ASP A 161 10.51 2.83 16.78
N GLY A 162 10.80 1.58 16.41
CA GLY A 162 9.84 0.48 16.46
C GLY A 162 9.12 0.18 15.14
N ILE A 163 9.20 1.05 14.12
CA ILE A 163 8.55 0.83 12.81
C ILE A 163 8.97 -0.52 12.18
N ALA A 164 10.24 -0.91 12.34
CA ALA A 164 10.74 -2.18 11.83
C ALA A 164 10.08 -3.38 12.50
N GLU A 165 9.99 -3.38 13.82
CA GLU A 165 9.41 -4.50 14.59
C GLU A 165 7.89 -4.63 14.37
N GLN A 166 7.19 -3.50 14.25
CA GLN A 166 5.75 -3.47 14.01
C GLN A 166 5.34 -4.09 12.66
N HIS A 167 6.23 -4.02 11.66
CA HIS A 167 5.99 -4.55 10.32
C HIS A 167 6.82 -5.79 9.99
N LYS A 168 7.52 -6.34 10.99
CA LYS A 168 8.41 -7.48 10.79
C LYS A 168 7.66 -8.69 10.25
N ALA A 169 8.13 -9.19 9.10
CA ALA A 169 7.58 -10.33 8.41
C ALA A 169 8.65 -10.95 7.47
N GLU A 170 8.38 -12.11 6.89
CA GLU A 170 9.28 -12.75 5.91
C GLU A 170 9.56 -11.86 4.71
N VAL A 171 8.53 -11.21 4.20
CA VAL A 171 8.62 -10.22 3.12
C VAL A 171 8.16 -8.87 3.63
N MET A 172 8.94 -7.83 3.38
CA MET A 172 8.56 -6.46 3.72
C MET A 172 8.49 -5.60 2.46
N VAL A 173 7.37 -4.91 2.29
CA VAL A 173 7.18 -3.87 1.26
C VAL A 173 7.31 -2.52 1.94
N ILE A 174 8.22 -1.67 1.44
CA ILE A 174 8.59 -0.41 2.09
C ILE A 174 8.44 0.74 1.11
N HIS A 175 7.60 1.71 1.45
CA HIS A 175 7.49 2.95 0.72
C HIS A 175 8.77 3.77 0.87
N THR A 176 9.42 4.08 -0.25
CA THR A 176 10.72 4.77 -0.26
C THR A 176 10.63 5.98 -1.18
N VAL A 177 10.14 7.08 -0.62
CA VAL A 177 9.82 8.30 -1.39
C VAL A 177 11.07 9.14 -1.67
N LEU A 178 11.96 9.26 -0.68
CA LEU A 178 13.05 10.22 -0.68
C LEU A 178 14.42 9.51 -0.83
N MET A 179 15.32 10.10 -1.63
CA MET A 179 16.73 9.69 -1.61
C MET A 179 17.39 10.11 -0.31
N ASP A 180 17.26 11.40 0.03
CA ASP A 180 17.84 12.00 1.23
C ASP A 180 16.74 12.33 2.23
N CYS A 181 16.98 12.08 3.50
CA CYS A 181 16.01 12.36 4.56
C CYS A 181 15.77 13.87 4.70
N ARG A 182 14.51 14.25 4.84
CA ARG A 182 14.07 15.63 5.01
C ARG A 182 13.07 15.72 6.14
N ALA A 183 13.44 16.40 7.21
CA ALA A 183 12.60 16.49 8.42
C ALA A 183 11.24 17.15 8.17
N GLU A 184 11.16 18.05 7.18
CA GLU A 184 9.91 18.72 6.80
C GLU A 184 8.95 17.89 5.96
N LEU A 185 9.40 16.73 5.47
CA LEU A 185 8.60 15.81 4.66
C LEU A 185 8.43 14.48 5.42
N PRO A 186 7.25 14.16 5.93
CA PRO A 186 7.01 12.95 6.72
C PRO A 186 6.94 11.70 5.82
N HIS A 187 8.05 11.37 5.18
CA HIS A 187 8.22 10.20 4.33
C HIS A 187 9.57 9.55 4.60
N LEU A 188 9.64 8.23 4.49
CA LEU A 188 10.89 7.48 4.57
C LEU A 188 11.82 7.87 3.42
N CYS A 189 13.08 8.04 3.77
CA CYS A 189 14.18 8.14 2.83
C CYS A 189 14.90 6.78 2.65
N LEU A 190 15.85 6.72 1.73
CA LEU A 190 16.61 5.50 1.47
C LEU A 190 17.38 5.01 2.73
N ALA A 191 17.95 5.91 3.52
CA ALA A 191 18.65 5.55 4.76
C ALA A 191 17.69 4.94 5.80
N ASP A 192 16.45 5.46 5.88
CA ASP A 192 15.41 4.90 6.75
C ASP A 192 15.00 3.50 6.31
N ALA A 193 14.79 3.31 5.00
CA ALA A 193 14.48 1.99 4.45
C ALA A 193 15.60 0.98 4.73
N GLU A 194 16.86 1.37 4.55
CA GLU A 194 18.02 0.54 4.90
C GLU A 194 18.03 0.18 6.39
N ARG A 195 17.75 1.16 7.27
CA ARG A 195 17.68 0.94 8.71
C ARG A 195 16.59 -0.06 9.07
N ILE A 196 15.38 0.10 8.52
CA ILE A 196 14.26 -0.83 8.73
C ILE A 196 14.64 -2.26 8.31
N ILE A 197 15.28 -2.42 7.15
CA ILE A 197 15.69 -3.74 6.65
C ILE A 197 16.72 -4.39 7.58
N ARG A 198 17.70 -3.60 8.06
CA ARG A 198 18.73 -4.10 9.00
C ARG A 198 18.17 -4.52 10.36
N GLU A 199 17.17 -3.78 10.86
CA GLU A 199 16.52 -4.06 12.14
C GLU A 199 15.56 -5.26 12.02
N ALA A 200 14.69 -5.30 11.03
CA ALA A 200 13.69 -6.35 10.85
C ALA A 200 14.27 -7.66 10.30
N LYS A 201 15.32 -7.59 9.48
CA LYS A 201 15.97 -8.74 8.82
C LYS A 201 15.00 -9.65 8.06
N PRO A 202 14.17 -9.11 7.14
CA PRO A 202 13.29 -9.94 6.35
C PRO A 202 14.09 -10.87 5.42
N ARG A 203 13.46 -11.95 4.95
CA ARG A 203 14.02 -12.77 3.86
C ARG A 203 14.11 -11.98 2.56
N LEU A 204 13.12 -11.10 2.30
CA LEU A 204 13.04 -10.26 1.12
C LEU A 204 12.48 -8.89 1.51
N ALA A 205 13.16 -7.81 1.14
CA ALA A 205 12.64 -6.46 1.19
C ALA A 205 12.30 -5.96 -0.22
N ILE A 206 11.18 -5.26 -0.38
CA ILE A 206 10.76 -4.71 -1.66
C ILE A 206 10.53 -3.21 -1.50
N LEU A 207 11.32 -2.41 -2.18
CA LEU A 207 11.14 -0.97 -2.25
C LEU A 207 10.06 -0.64 -3.27
N THR A 208 9.19 0.30 -2.95
CA THR A 208 8.11 0.78 -3.82
C THR A 208 7.76 2.22 -3.49
N HIS A 209 6.73 2.76 -4.12
CA HIS A 209 6.20 4.10 -3.87
C HIS A 209 7.29 5.18 -4.04
N TYR A 210 7.92 5.16 -5.21
CA TYR A 210 9.09 6.01 -5.49
C TYR A 210 8.69 7.45 -5.73
N GLY A 211 9.37 8.37 -5.02
CA GLY A 211 9.40 9.77 -5.40
C GLY A 211 10.36 10.03 -6.57
N MET A 212 10.31 11.25 -7.13
CA MET A 212 11.10 11.64 -8.31
C MET A 212 12.61 11.44 -8.15
N THR A 213 13.15 11.66 -6.95
CA THR A 213 14.59 11.54 -6.68
C THR A 213 15.04 10.09 -6.71
N VAL A 214 14.29 9.20 -6.08
CA VAL A 214 14.54 7.75 -6.09
C VAL A 214 14.34 7.18 -7.50
N TRP A 215 13.27 7.60 -8.21
CA TRP A 215 13.01 7.16 -9.58
C TRP A 215 14.16 7.50 -10.54
N ARG A 216 14.69 8.73 -10.46
CA ARG A 216 15.83 9.18 -11.29
C ARG A 216 17.15 8.50 -10.95
N ALA A 217 17.29 8.03 -9.73
CA ALA A 217 18.47 7.29 -9.26
C ALA A 217 18.38 5.79 -9.56
N HIS A 218 17.43 5.37 -10.40
CA HIS A 218 17.25 3.98 -10.82
C HIS A 218 17.01 3.01 -9.65
N PRO A 219 15.76 2.86 -9.16
CA PRO A 219 15.43 2.04 -7.99
C PRO A 219 16.01 0.62 -8.01
N TRP A 220 16.18 0.02 -9.20
CA TRP A 220 16.77 -1.31 -9.35
C TRP A 220 18.29 -1.35 -9.06
N GLU A 221 19.02 -0.27 -9.35
CA GLU A 221 20.43 -0.14 -8.99
C GLU A 221 20.57 0.08 -7.48
N ILE A 222 19.70 0.91 -6.89
CA ILE A 222 19.61 1.11 -5.44
C ILE A 222 19.34 -0.22 -4.74
N ALA A 223 18.39 -1.01 -5.20
CA ALA A 223 18.05 -2.30 -4.60
C ALA A 223 19.22 -3.29 -4.68
N ALA A 224 19.95 -3.33 -5.80
CA ALA A 224 21.12 -4.16 -5.97
C ALA A 224 22.27 -3.76 -5.02
N ASP A 225 22.53 -2.46 -4.88
CA ASP A 225 23.52 -1.93 -3.93
C ASP A 225 23.15 -2.25 -2.47
N LEU A 226 21.90 -2.05 -2.10
CA LEU A 226 21.39 -2.40 -0.76
C LEU A 226 21.57 -3.90 -0.48
N THR A 227 21.25 -4.76 -1.43
CA THR A 227 21.44 -6.21 -1.30
C THR A 227 22.89 -6.55 -0.96
N GLN A 228 23.85 -5.95 -1.67
CA GLN A 228 25.27 -6.17 -1.41
C GLN A 228 25.73 -5.66 -0.05
N ARG A 229 25.24 -4.47 0.36
CA ARG A 229 25.65 -3.83 1.62
C ARG A 229 25.01 -4.43 2.86
N ILE A 230 23.78 -4.94 2.74
CA ILE A 230 23.02 -5.44 3.89
C ILE A 230 23.15 -6.96 4.02
N GLY A 231 23.26 -7.70 2.91
CA GLY A 231 23.20 -9.15 2.88
C GLY A 231 21.78 -9.73 2.92
N THR A 232 20.76 -8.88 2.85
CA THR A 232 19.35 -9.26 2.68
C THR A 232 18.95 -9.04 1.23
N GLU A 233 18.18 -9.93 0.64
CA GLU A 233 17.66 -9.71 -0.73
C GLU A 233 16.74 -8.48 -0.75
N VAL A 234 17.10 -7.47 -1.55
CA VAL A 234 16.30 -6.26 -1.78
C VAL A 234 15.91 -6.19 -3.25
N LYS A 235 14.64 -5.98 -3.52
CA LYS A 235 14.10 -5.77 -4.87
C LYS A 235 13.48 -4.38 -5.00
N ALA A 236 13.55 -3.82 -6.19
CA ALA A 236 12.73 -2.67 -6.57
C ALA A 236 11.46 -3.17 -7.26
N ALA A 237 10.31 -2.77 -6.75
CA ALA A 237 9.04 -3.09 -7.38
C ALA A 237 8.91 -2.42 -8.76
N ARG A 238 8.15 -3.05 -9.65
CA ARG A 238 7.78 -2.51 -10.97
C ARG A 238 6.29 -2.70 -11.16
N ASP A 239 5.68 -1.82 -11.95
CA ASP A 239 4.27 -1.93 -12.29
C ASP A 239 3.97 -3.29 -12.94
N GLY A 240 3.09 -4.06 -12.32
CA GLY A 240 2.73 -5.40 -12.74
C GLY A 240 3.64 -6.52 -12.23
N MET A 241 4.67 -6.23 -11.45
CA MET A 241 5.47 -7.27 -10.79
C MET A 241 4.58 -8.06 -9.83
N SER A 242 4.69 -9.38 -9.88
CA SER A 242 4.03 -10.29 -8.94
C SER A 242 5.06 -11.14 -8.20
N ILE A 243 4.74 -11.43 -6.95
CA ILE A 243 5.54 -12.33 -6.10
C ILE A 243 4.62 -13.29 -5.37
N GLU A 244 5.12 -14.50 -5.13
CA GLU A 244 4.52 -15.47 -4.21
C GLU A 244 5.19 -15.32 -2.83
N LEU A 245 4.35 -15.32 -1.77
CA LEU A 245 4.75 -15.16 -0.36
C LEU A 245 4.62 -16.47 0.39
#